data_4ee00df5429cef89d0502f7809140720
#
_entry.id   4ee00df5429cef89d0502f7809140720
#
_cell.length_a   1.000
_cell.length_b   1.000
_cell.length_c   1.000
_cell.angle_alpha   90.00
_cell.angle_beta   90.00
_cell.angle_gamma   90.00
#
_symmetry.space_group_name_H-M   'P 1'
#
loop_
_entity.id
_entity.type
_entity.pdbx_description
1 polymer ?
#
loop_
_entity_poly.entity_id
_entity_poly.type
_entity_poly.pdbx_seq_one_letter_code
_entity_poly.pdbx_strand_id
1 'polypeptide(L)'
;MSDTSTQAQQVALVTGASRGIGAAIALALAQQGYKVIGTATTDEGAERISKALSAFTGCAGKNLNVNDAAAAEALIDAITKEHGGLHVLVNNAGITRDTLAMRMKDEDWDAVLETNLKAVFRMSRAVIRPMMKQRYGRIISITSVVGASGNAGQANYAAAKAGVAGMTRALARELGSRNITVNGVAPGFIETDMTASLPEDQQKALLSQIPLGHLGKPSDIAHAVAYLASANAAYVTGQELHVNGGMHMA
;
A
#
# COMPACT_ATOMS: atom_id res chain seq x y z
N MET A 1 -4.73 -19.96 34.97
CA MET A 1 -3.31 -19.69 34.64
C MET A 1 -3.28 -19.20 33.24
N SER A 2 -3.19 -17.89 33.07
CA SER A 2 -3.12 -17.25 31.76
C SER A 2 -1.69 -17.43 31.22
N ASP A 3 -1.59 -18.27 30.23
CA ASP A 3 -0.36 -18.50 29.47
C ASP A 3 -0.07 -17.22 28.67
N THR A 4 0.69 -16.29 29.23
CA THR A 4 1.25 -15.13 28.54
C THR A 4 2.46 -15.60 27.72
N SER A 5 2.20 -16.45 26.72
CA SER A 5 3.16 -16.62 25.63
C SER A 5 3.28 -15.26 24.96
N THR A 6 4.41 -14.61 25.12
CA THR A 6 4.82 -13.41 24.39
C THR A 6 4.77 -13.76 22.89
N GLN A 7 3.61 -13.51 22.27
CA GLN A 7 3.45 -13.69 20.84
C GLN A 7 4.48 -12.79 20.16
N ALA A 8 5.42 -13.38 19.42
CA ALA A 8 6.47 -12.61 18.75
C ALA A 8 5.81 -11.50 17.92
N GLN A 9 6.25 -10.27 18.13
CA GLN A 9 5.67 -9.08 17.50
C GLN A 9 5.78 -9.20 15.97
N GLN A 10 4.66 -9.13 15.27
CA GLN A 10 4.61 -9.25 13.81
C GLN A 10 5.27 -8.05 13.14
N VAL A 11 5.92 -8.28 12.01
CA VAL A 11 6.67 -7.27 11.24
C VAL A 11 5.91 -6.88 9.99
N ALA A 12 5.76 -5.57 9.76
CA ALA A 12 5.14 -5.00 8.59
C ALA A 12 6.12 -4.12 7.80
N LEU A 13 6.16 -4.30 6.49
CA LEU A 13 6.88 -3.44 5.55
C LEU A 13 5.88 -2.57 4.80
N VAL A 14 6.03 -1.25 4.88
CA VAL A 14 5.16 -0.27 4.19
C VAL A 14 6.00 0.55 3.22
N THR A 15 5.75 0.44 1.93
CA THR A 15 6.47 1.23 0.93
C THR A 15 5.88 2.64 0.78
N GLY A 16 6.73 3.66 0.58
CA GLY A 16 6.28 5.04 0.41
C GLY A 16 5.61 5.63 1.67
N ALA A 17 6.20 5.37 2.85
CA ALA A 17 5.61 5.69 4.16
C ALA A 17 5.97 7.09 4.70
N SER A 18 6.64 7.96 3.93
CA SER A 18 7.11 9.26 4.44
C SER A 18 6.04 10.34 4.57
N ARG A 19 4.87 10.18 3.95
CA ARG A 19 3.76 11.14 3.97
C ARG A 19 2.42 10.48 3.54
N GLY A 20 1.34 11.23 3.67
CA GLY A 20 0.01 10.88 3.16
C GLY A 20 -0.49 9.52 3.66
N ILE A 21 -1.07 8.74 2.74
CA ILE A 21 -1.65 7.43 3.03
C ILE A 21 -0.62 6.47 3.64
N GLY A 22 0.59 6.42 3.08
CA GLY A 22 1.63 5.52 3.57
C GLY A 22 2.06 5.81 5.01
N ALA A 23 2.18 7.09 5.39
CA ALA A 23 2.49 7.48 6.77
C ALA A 23 1.36 7.12 7.74
N ALA A 24 0.10 7.34 7.34
CA ALA A 24 -1.06 6.97 8.13
C ALA A 24 -1.15 5.44 8.33
N ILE A 25 -0.87 4.66 7.28
CA ILE A 25 -0.81 3.19 7.36
C ILE A 25 0.29 2.74 8.33
N ALA A 26 1.49 3.30 8.19
CA ALA A 26 2.62 2.94 9.06
C ALA A 26 2.31 3.22 10.53
N LEU A 27 1.71 4.37 10.83
CA LEU A 27 1.28 4.74 12.18
C LEU A 27 0.19 3.80 12.72
N ALA A 28 -0.86 3.53 11.93
CA ALA A 28 -1.96 2.67 12.36
C ALA A 28 -1.50 1.22 12.66
N LEU A 29 -0.58 0.67 11.85
CA LEU A 29 0.00 -0.65 12.10
C LEU A 29 0.89 -0.65 13.34
N ALA A 30 1.70 0.40 13.56
CA ALA A 30 2.52 0.53 14.76
C ALA A 30 1.66 0.62 16.04
N GLN A 31 0.54 1.36 16.00
CA GLN A 31 -0.44 1.44 17.08
C GLN A 31 -1.11 0.08 17.38
N GLN A 32 -1.24 -0.79 16.39
CA GLN A 32 -1.73 -2.17 16.57
C GLN A 32 -0.63 -3.14 17.05
N GLY A 33 0.56 -2.66 17.34
CA GLY A 33 1.64 -3.47 17.88
C GLY A 33 2.54 -4.14 16.84
N TYR A 34 2.43 -3.80 15.55
CA TYR A 34 3.38 -4.28 14.55
C TYR A 34 4.73 -3.56 14.69
N LYS A 35 5.83 -4.28 14.44
CA LYS A 35 7.11 -3.64 14.09
C LYS A 35 7.00 -3.15 12.65
N VAL A 36 6.99 -1.85 12.45
CA VAL A 36 6.81 -1.25 11.11
C VAL A 36 8.15 -0.79 10.56
N ILE A 37 8.51 -1.32 9.40
CA ILE A 37 9.59 -0.79 8.57
C ILE A 37 8.93 -0.01 7.44
N GLY A 38 9.01 1.32 7.51
CA GLY A 38 8.52 2.19 6.44
C GLY A 38 9.64 2.54 5.46
N THR A 39 9.34 2.70 4.17
CA THR A 39 10.37 3.12 3.21
C THR A 39 10.07 4.44 2.53
N ALA A 40 11.12 5.13 2.14
CA ALA A 40 11.11 6.31 1.30
C ALA A 40 12.28 6.28 0.31
N THR A 41 12.22 7.07 -0.75
CA THR A 41 13.26 7.11 -1.79
C THR A 41 14.47 7.98 -1.42
N THR A 42 14.43 8.69 -0.27
CA THR A 42 15.52 9.52 0.23
C THR A 42 15.79 9.24 1.69
N ASP A 43 17.00 9.58 2.15
CA ASP A 43 17.40 9.41 3.55
C ASP A 43 16.59 10.33 4.47
N GLU A 44 16.30 11.56 4.06
CA GLU A 44 15.46 12.50 4.83
C GLU A 44 14.02 11.95 4.96
N GLY A 45 13.53 11.25 3.92
CA GLY A 45 12.24 10.56 3.98
C GLY A 45 12.26 9.40 4.97
N ALA A 46 13.34 8.63 5.02
CA ALA A 46 13.52 7.53 5.97
C ALA A 46 13.66 8.05 7.41
N GLU A 47 14.40 9.13 7.63
CA GLU A 47 14.52 9.78 8.93
C GLU A 47 13.17 10.33 9.41
N ARG A 48 12.38 10.94 8.53
CA ARG A 48 11.02 11.40 8.83
C ARG A 48 10.13 10.27 9.32
N ILE A 49 10.18 9.10 8.67
CA ILE A 49 9.46 7.89 9.10
C ILE A 49 9.93 7.45 10.49
N SER A 50 11.24 7.34 10.70
CA SER A 50 11.83 6.93 11.97
C SER A 50 11.41 7.86 13.11
N LYS A 51 11.41 9.18 12.86
CA LYS A 51 10.94 10.19 13.81
C LYS A 51 9.45 10.04 14.12
N ALA A 52 8.61 9.85 13.09
CA ALA A 52 7.15 9.70 13.27
C ALA A 52 6.79 8.42 14.06
N LEU A 53 7.60 7.37 13.95
CA LEU A 53 7.39 6.09 14.62
C LEU A 53 8.24 5.91 15.88
N SER A 54 8.93 6.93 16.36
CA SER A 54 9.90 6.85 17.47
C SER A 54 9.30 6.37 18.81
N ALA A 55 8.00 6.56 19.02
CA ALA A 55 7.28 6.07 20.19
C ALA A 55 7.03 4.54 20.15
N PHE A 56 7.28 3.86 19.03
CA PHE A 56 7.00 2.45 18.84
C PHE A 56 8.30 1.67 18.69
N THR A 57 8.58 0.80 19.63
CA THR A 57 9.83 0.02 19.68
C THR A 57 9.99 -0.87 18.47
N GLY A 58 11.17 -0.82 17.83
CA GLY A 58 11.52 -1.64 16.68
C GLY A 58 10.96 -1.16 15.34
N CYS A 59 10.28 0.01 15.32
CA CYS A 59 9.87 0.67 14.09
C CYS A 59 10.99 1.55 13.54
N ALA A 60 11.15 1.59 12.22
CA ALA A 60 12.20 2.38 11.56
C ALA A 60 11.82 2.78 10.13
N GLY A 61 12.41 3.86 9.65
CA GLY A 61 12.45 4.22 8.24
C GLY A 61 13.70 3.68 7.54
N LYS A 62 13.57 3.28 6.30
CA LYS A 62 14.67 2.83 5.44
C LYS A 62 14.60 3.51 4.08
N ASN A 63 15.75 3.77 3.48
CA ASN A 63 15.82 4.23 2.10
C ASN A 63 15.56 3.03 1.17
N LEU A 64 14.62 3.17 0.26
CA LEU A 64 14.36 2.19 -0.80
C LEU A 64 13.67 2.87 -1.98
N ASN A 65 14.27 2.76 -3.16
CA ASN A 65 13.55 2.90 -4.42
C ASN A 65 12.96 1.53 -4.81
N VAL A 66 11.64 1.41 -4.83
CA VAL A 66 10.96 0.14 -5.17
C VAL A 66 11.23 -0.36 -6.59
N ASN A 67 11.74 0.50 -7.48
CA ASN A 67 12.16 0.12 -8.83
C ASN A 67 13.52 -0.59 -8.86
N ASP A 68 14.32 -0.49 -7.80
CA ASP A 68 15.56 -1.26 -7.62
C ASP A 68 15.23 -2.63 -7.03
N ALA A 69 15.18 -3.64 -7.90
CA ALA A 69 14.83 -4.99 -7.51
C ALA A 69 15.85 -5.61 -6.55
N ALA A 70 17.14 -5.34 -6.74
CA ALA A 70 18.20 -5.91 -5.89
C ALA A 70 18.15 -5.28 -4.49
N ALA A 71 17.97 -3.95 -4.38
CA ALA A 71 17.80 -3.27 -3.10
C ALA A 71 16.54 -3.74 -2.37
N ALA A 72 15.43 -3.97 -3.10
CA ALA A 72 14.19 -4.48 -2.53
C ALA A 72 14.35 -5.89 -1.94
N GLU A 73 14.97 -6.82 -2.68
CA GLU A 73 15.28 -8.17 -2.20
C GLU A 73 16.21 -8.14 -0.99
N ALA A 74 17.29 -7.36 -1.05
CA ALA A 74 18.23 -7.22 0.07
C ALA A 74 17.57 -6.67 1.34
N LEU A 75 16.67 -5.68 1.22
CA LEU A 75 15.93 -5.14 2.36
C LEU A 75 14.99 -6.20 2.98
N ILE A 76 14.27 -6.95 2.17
CA ILE A 76 13.35 -8.01 2.63
C ILE A 76 14.13 -9.13 3.34
N ASP A 77 15.28 -9.53 2.80
CA ASP A 77 16.15 -10.53 3.41
C ASP A 77 16.71 -10.02 4.75
N ALA A 78 17.16 -8.76 4.82
CA ALA A 78 17.64 -8.14 6.05
C ALA A 78 16.55 -8.11 7.12
N ILE A 79 15.33 -7.65 6.79
CA ILE A 79 14.18 -7.63 7.71
C ILE A 79 13.86 -9.04 8.22
N THR A 80 13.80 -10.00 7.30
CA THR A 80 13.48 -11.40 7.64
C THR A 80 14.52 -12.02 8.57
N LYS A 81 15.81 -11.73 8.34
CA LYS A 81 16.90 -12.20 9.17
C LYS A 81 16.93 -11.53 10.55
N GLU A 82 16.74 -10.22 10.61
CA GLU A 82 16.81 -9.42 11.85
C GLU A 82 15.64 -9.70 12.79
N HIS A 83 14.44 -9.87 12.21
CA HIS A 83 13.21 -9.99 13.01
C HIS A 83 12.59 -11.39 13.00
N GLY A 84 13.22 -12.37 12.35
CA GLY A 84 12.73 -13.76 12.28
C GLY A 84 11.59 -13.99 11.29
N GLY A 85 11.12 -12.94 10.58
CA GLY A 85 10.07 -13.04 9.57
C GLY A 85 9.57 -11.69 9.09
N LEU A 86 8.83 -11.70 7.98
CA LEU A 86 8.08 -10.55 7.46
C LEU A 86 6.63 -10.99 7.27
N HIS A 87 5.70 -10.38 8.00
CA HIS A 87 4.33 -10.85 8.16
C HIS A 87 3.33 -10.08 7.30
N VAL A 88 3.58 -8.79 7.11
CA VAL A 88 2.71 -7.89 6.33
C VAL A 88 3.56 -7.12 5.33
N LEU A 89 3.15 -7.12 4.06
CA LEU A 89 3.65 -6.21 3.04
C LEU A 89 2.53 -5.27 2.62
N VAL A 90 2.78 -3.96 2.69
CA VAL A 90 1.89 -2.93 2.13
C VAL A 90 2.59 -2.23 0.97
N ASN A 91 2.14 -2.52 -0.25
CA ASN A 91 2.57 -1.84 -1.47
C ASN A 91 1.78 -0.53 -1.61
N ASN A 92 2.35 0.57 -1.12
CA ASN A 92 1.74 1.89 -1.19
C ASN A 92 2.52 2.86 -2.08
N ALA A 93 3.83 2.68 -2.27
CA ALA A 93 4.62 3.53 -3.14
C ALA A 93 4.03 3.61 -4.56
N GLY A 94 3.95 4.81 -5.09
CA GLY A 94 3.41 5.05 -6.43
C GLY A 94 3.65 6.48 -6.92
N ILE A 95 3.51 6.66 -8.22
CA ILE A 95 3.63 7.95 -8.91
C ILE A 95 2.45 8.16 -9.87
N THR A 96 2.22 9.41 -10.24
CA THR A 96 1.36 9.78 -11.37
C THR A 96 2.15 10.56 -12.41
N ARG A 97 1.75 10.43 -13.67
CA ARG A 97 2.20 11.21 -14.83
C ARG A 97 0.98 11.44 -15.70
N ASP A 98 0.16 12.41 -15.27
CA ASP A 98 -1.18 12.61 -15.82
C ASP A 98 -1.11 13.51 -17.06
N THR A 99 -1.61 12.99 -18.17
CA THR A 99 -1.78 13.74 -19.42
C THR A 99 -2.75 13.00 -20.34
N LEU A 100 -3.44 13.74 -21.24
CA LEU A 100 -4.35 13.12 -22.21
C LEU A 100 -3.60 12.10 -23.09
N ALA A 101 -4.25 10.98 -23.41
CA ALA A 101 -3.64 9.86 -24.13
C ALA A 101 -2.93 10.28 -25.42
N MET A 102 -3.52 11.21 -26.19
CA MET A 102 -2.92 11.73 -27.42
C MET A 102 -1.60 12.52 -27.24
N ARG A 103 -1.27 12.90 -25.99
CA ARG A 103 -0.06 13.64 -25.61
C ARG A 103 0.84 12.86 -24.68
N MET A 104 0.40 11.69 -24.23
CA MET A 104 1.15 10.85 -23.31
C MET A 104 2.39 10.29 -24.00
N LYS A 105 3.55 10.50 -23.39
CA LYS A 105 4.81 9.95 -23.90
C LYS A 105 5.00 8.54 -23.38
N ASP A 106 5.71 7.70 -24.15
CA ASP A 106 6.02 6.34 -23.74
C ASP A 106 6.82 6.30 -22.45
N GLU A 107 7.70 7.29 -22.20
CA GLU A 107 8.48 7.38 -20.97
C GLU A 107 7.60 7.63 -19.74
N ASP A 108 6.52 8.42 -19.86
CA ASP A 108 5.57 8.67 -18.77
C ASP A 108 4.71 7.43 -18.52
N TRP A 109 4.32 6.73 -19.59
CA TRP A 109 3.63 5.45 -19.52
C TRP A 109 4.50 4.42 -18.78
N ASP A 110 5.71 4.19 -19.26
CA ASP A 110 6.64 3.20 -18.72
C ASP A 110 7.00 3.49 -17.26
N ALA A 111 7.26 4.74 -16.90
CA ALA A 111 7.57 5.12 -15.53
C ALA A 111 6.43 4.78 -14.55
N VAL A 112 5.18 5.01 -14.95
CA VAL A 112 4.00 4.69 -14.14
C VAL A 112 3.81 3.17 -14.02
N LEU A 113 3.92 2.42 -15.12
CA LEU A 113 3.81 0.95 -15.07
C LEU A 113 4.96 0.31 -14.30
N GLU A 114 6.19 0.80 -14.46
CA GLU A 114 7.34 0.30 -13.71
C GLU A 114 7.14 0.44 -12.19
N THR A 115 6.69 1.63 -11.74
CA THR A 115 6.54 1.90 -10.31
C THR A 115 5.24 1.33 -9.74
N ASN A 116 4.10 1.53 -10.41
CA ASN A 116 2.80 1.24 -9.84
C ASN A 116 2.32 -0.20 -10.09
N LEU A 117 2.96 -0.94 -11.00
CA LEU A 117 2.59 -2.33 -11.30
C LEU A 117 3.78 -3.27 -11.16
N LYS A 118 4.87 -3.03 -11.89
CA LYS A 118 6.00 -3.97 -11.92
C LYS A 118 6.76 -4.01 -10.60
N ALA A 119 6.96 -2.86 -9.94
CA ALA A 119 7.55 -2.84 -8.60
C ALA A 119 6.66 -3.52 -7.57
N VAL A 120 5.32 -3.34 -7.63
CA VAL A 120 4.36 -4.04 -6.77
C VAL A 120 4.48 -5.56 -6.94
N PHE A 121 4.59 -6.04 -8.19
CA PHE A 121 4.84 -7.47 -8.47
C PHE A 121 6.16 -7.94 -7.86
N ARG A 122 7.27 -7.19 -8.05
CA ARG A 122 8.59 -7.55 -7.52
C ARG A 122 8.60 -7.63 -6.00
N MET A 123 8.06 -6.62 -5.32
CA MET A 123 7.93 -6.60 -3.86
C MET A 123 7.10 -7.79 -3.36
N SER A 124 5.94 -8.03 -3.99
CA SER A 124 5.07 -9.16 -3.64
C SER A 124 5.80 -10.51 -3.83
N ARG A 125 6.46 -10.70 -4.96
CA ARG A 125 7.24 -11.92 -5.26
C ARG A 125 8.35 -12.16 -4.24
N ALA A 126 9.07 -11.12 -3.83
CA ALA A 126 10.18 -11.23 -2.90
C ALA A 126 9.75 -11.71 -1.50
N VAL A 127 8.53 -11.36 -1.05
CA VAL A 127 8.02 -11.81 0.25
C VAL A 127 7.35 -13.19 0.22
N ILE A 128 7.03 -13.75 -0.95
CA ILE A 128 6.32 -15.03 -1.05
C ILE A 128 7.10 -16.15 -0.36
N ARG A 129 8.39 -16.31 -0.68
CA ARG A 129 9.19 -17.40 -0.14
C ARG A 129 9.31 -17.39 1.40
N PRO A 130 9.66 -16.26 2.06
CA PRO A 130 9.65 -16.19 3.52
C PRO A 130 8.25 -16.38 4.11
N MET A 131 7.19 -15.81 3.52
CA MET A 131 5.81 -15.99 4.00
C MET A 131 5.33 -17.45 3.87
N MET A 132 5.68 -18.14 2.79
CA MET A 132 5.37 -19.56 2.62
C MET A 132 6.09 -20.42 3.67
N LYS A 133 7.35 -20.12 4.00
CA LYS A 133 8.12 -20.84 5.02
C LYS A 133 7.50 -20.71 6.41
N GLN A 134 7.04 -19.49 6.77
CA GLN A 134 6.39 -19.24 8.05
C GLN A 134 4.89 -19.61 8.08
N ARG A 135 4.30 -19.98 6.92
CA ARG A 135 2.87 -20.32 6.74
C ARG A 135 1.93 -19.20 7.22
N TYR A 136 2.31 -17.97 6.99
CA TYR A 136 1.54 -16.77 7.30
C TYR A 136 2.02 -15.61 6.45
N GLY A 137 1.09 -14.81 5.94
CA GLY A 137 1.40 -13.58 5.24
C GLY A 137 0.15 -12.74 4.94
N ARG A 138 0.35 -11.44 4.86
CA ARG A 138 -0.64 -10.46 4.41
C ARG A 138 0.02 -9.56 3.38
N ILE A 139 -0.41 -9.64 2.13
CA ILE A 139 0.04 -8.77 1.04
C ILE A 139 -1.12 -7.84 0.72
N ILE A 140 -0.92 -6.53 0.91
CA ILE A 140 -1.95 -5.52 0.72
C ILE A 140 -1.41 -4.47 -0.24
N SER A 141 -2.12 -4.20 -1.33
CA SER A 141 -1.71 -3.21 -2.33
C SER A 141 -2.68 -2.05 -2.35
N ILE A 142 -2.15 -0.82 -2.31
CA ILE A 142 -2.97 0.38 -2.49
C ILE A 142 -3.21 0.57 -3.99
N THR A 143 -4.43 0.28 -4.39
CA THR A 143 -4.92 0.48 -5.76
C THR A 143 -5.51 1.88 -5.94
N SER A 144 -6.64 2.02 -6.59
CA SER A 144 -7.37 3.28 -6.72
C SER A 144 -8.75 3.01 -7.31
N VAL A 145 -9.72 3.84 -6.97
CA VAL A 145 -11.01 3.89 -7.67
C VAL A 145 -10.81 4.09 -9.18
N VAL A 146 -9.76 4.81 -9.60
CA VAL A 146 -9.42 5.04 -11.02
C VAL A 146 -9.09 3.75 -11.76
N GLY A 147 -8.59 2.73 -11.07
CA GLY A 147 -8.36 1.41 -11.68
C GLY A 147 -9.64 0.72 -12.15
N ALA A 148 -10.77 1.01 -11.50
CA ALA A 148 -12.09 0.46 -11.85
C ALA A 148 -12.91 1.40 -12.74
N SER A 149 -12.97 2.70 -12.40
CA SER A 149 -13.81 3.67 -13.11
C SER A 149 -13.11 4.33 -14.33
N GLY A 150 -11.77 4.31 -14.37
CA GLY A 150 -11.00 5.17 -15.26
C GLY A 150 -11.05 6.64 -14.84
N ASN A 151 -10.15 7.44 -15.39
CA ASN A 151 -10.16 8.90 -15.30
C ASN A 151 -9.45 9.51 -16.51
N ALA A 152 -10.00 10.59 -17.07
CA ALA A 152 -9.38 11.26 -18.20
C ALA A 152 -7.96 11.76 -17.82
N GLY A 153 -6.99 11.53 -18.71
CA GLY A 153 -5.59 11.88 -18.47
C GLY A 153 -4.79 10.87 -17.64
N GLN A 154 -5.38 9.78 -17.19
CA GLN A 154 -4.74 8.78 -16.33
C GLN A 154 -4.74 7.37 -16.94
N ALA A 155 -4.62 7.24 -18.24
CA ALA A 155 -4.65 5.93 -18.92
C ALA A 155 -3.56 4.98 -18.39
N ASN A 156 -2.33 5.47 -18.19
CA ASN A 156 -1.22 4.72 -17.59
C ASN A 156 -1.49 4.31 -16.14
N TYR A 157 -1.98 5.24 -15.33
CA TYR A 157 -2.28 4.99 -13.91
C TYR A 157 -3.45 4.01 -13.74
N ALA A 158 -4.53 4.19 -14.51
CA ALA A 158 -5.68 3.28 -14.51
C ALA A 158 -5.25 1.86 -14.93
N ALA A 159 -4.47 1.73 -16.01
CA ALA A 159 -3.94 0.44 -16.45
C ALA A 159 -3.09 -0.25 -15.37
N ALA A 160 -2.19 0.51 -14.71
CA ALA A 160 -1.36 -0.03 -13.64
C ALA A 160 -2.19 -0.51 -12.44
N LYS A 161 -3.16 0.30 -11.98
CA LYS A 161 -3.99 -0.03 -10.81
C LYS A 161 -4.96 -1.18 -11.09
N ALA A 162 -5.55 -1.23 -12.27
CA ALA A 162 -6.34 -2.38 -12.73
C ALA A 162 -5.49 -3.66 -12.84
N GLY A 163 -4.25 -3.54 -13.32
CA GLY A 163 -3.28 -4.64 -13.37
C GLY A 163 -2.96 -5.21 -11.99
N VAL A 164 -2.79 -4.35 -10.97
CA VAL A 164 -2.59 -4.77 -9.57
C VAL A 164 -3.82 -5.52 -9.06
N ALA A 165 -5.04 -5.05 -9.34
CA ALA A 165 -6.27 -5.74 -8.94
C ALA A 165 -6.38 -7.14 -9.58
N GLY A 166 -6.01 -7.28 -10.85
CA GLY A 166 -5.92 -8.58 -11.54
C GLY A 166 -4.88 -9.50 -10.92
N MET A 167 -3.68 -8.99 -10.67
CA MET A 167 -2.59 -9.71 -10.03
C MET A 167 -2.96 -10.15 -8.60
N THR A 168 -3.65 -9.31 -7.83
CA THR A 168 -4.14 -9.63 -6.48
C THR A 168 -4.98 -10.90 -6.48
N ARG A 169 -5.91 -11.05 -7.43
CA ARG A 169 -6.75 -12.26 -7.55
C ARG A 169 -5.95 -13.50 -7.92
N ALA A 170 -4.96 -13.37 -8.79
CA ALA A 170 -4.09 -14.49 -9.18
C ALA A 170 -3.24 -14.98 -8.01
N LEU A 171 -2.54 -14.07 -7.32
CA LEU A 171 -1.71 -14.40 -6.17
C LEU A 171 -2.54 -14.95 -4.99
N ALA A 172 -3.77 -14.46 -4.78
CA ALA A 172 -4.66 -14.99 -3.75
C ALA A 172 -4.98 -16.48 -3.98
N ARG A 173 -5.24 -16.89 -5.23
CA ARG A 173 -5.45 -18.30 -5.59
C ARG A 173 -4.21 -19.15 -5.38
N GLU A 174 -3.04 -18.63 -5.72
CA GLU A 174 -1.77 -19.34 -5.62
C GLU A 174 -1.33 -19.54 -4.17
N LEU A 175 -1.54 -18.55 -3.30
CA LEU A 175 -0.94 -18.48 -1.97
C LEU A 175 -1.89 -18.87 -0.82
N GLY A 176 -3.20 -18.97 -1.08
CA GLY A 176 -4.21 -19.21 -0.05
C GLY A 176 -3.96 -20.49 0.77
N SER A 177 -3.51 -21.59 0.15
CA SER A 177 -3.19 -22.85 0.84
C SER A 177 -2.04 -22.73 1.86
N ARG A 178 -1.31 -21.62 1.85
CA ARG A 178 -0.21 -21.31 2.76
C ARG A 178 -0.59 -20.32 3.86
N ASN A 179 -1.88 -20.01 4.02
CA ASN A 179 -2.39 -19.00 4.96
C ASN A 179 -1.83 -17.58 4.66
N ILE A 180 -1.65 -17.29 3.37
CA ILE A 180 -1.25 -15.98 2.89
C ILE A 180 -2.45 -15.37 2.19
N THR A 181 -2.90 -14.20 2.67
CA THR A 181 -3.96 -13.44 1.99
C THR A 181 -3.36 -12.34 1.13
N VAL A 182 -3.97 -12.09 -0.01
CA VAL A 182 -3.55 -11.04 -0.94
C VAL A 182 -4.77 -10.20 -1.29
N ASN A 183 -4.75 -8.90 -0.93
CA ASN A 183 -5.89 -8.00 -1.10
C ASN A 183 -5.44 -6.63 -1.62
N GLY A 184 -6.37 -5.89 -2.17
CA GLY A 184 -6.25 -4.49 -2.53
C GLY A 184 -7.09 -3.58 -1.62
N VAL A 185 -6.66 -2.35 -1.46
CA VAL A 185 -7.49 -1.25 -0.96
C VAL A 185 -7.53 -0.20 -2.05
N ALA A 186 -8.73 0.19 -2.48
CA ALA A 186 -8.97 1.16 -3.54
C ALA A 186 -9.47 2.49 -2.96
N PRO A 187 -8.58 3.47 -2.70
CA PRO A 187 -8.98 4.78 -2.28
C PRO A 187 -9.79 5.52 -3.34
N GLY A 188 -10.75 6.35 -2.89
CA GLY A 188 -11.28 7.45 -3.68
C GLY A 188 -10.41 8.70 -3.59
N PHE A 189 -11.03 9.87 -3.60
CA PHE A 189 -10.34 11.14 -3.37
C PHE A 189 -10.06 11.32 -1.88
N ILE A 190 -8.76 11.37 -1.54
CA ILE A 190 -8.25 11.47 -0.16
C ILE A 190 -7.63 12.85 0.06
N GLU A 191 -7.87 13.45 1.21
CA GLU A 191 -7.22 14.70 1.64
C GLU A 191 -5.70 14.53 1.63
N THR A 192 -5.03 15.33 0.84
CA THR A 192 -3.58 15.44 0.76
C THR A 192 -3.21 16.90 0.59
N ASP A 193 -1.93 17.24 0.77
CA ASP A 193 -1.44 18.60 0.49
C ASP A 193 -1.83 19.08 -0.92
N MET A 194 -1.93 18.15 -1.86
CA MET A 194 -2.29 18.42 -3.25
C MET A 194 -3.78 18.77 -3.41
N THR A 195 -4.68 18.07 -2.73
CA THR A 195 -6.13 18.35 -2.80
C THR A 195 -6.52 19.61 -2.03
N ALA A 196 -5.79 19.93 -0.95
CA ALA A 196 -6.00 21.14 -0.16
C ALA A 196 -5.67 22.44 -0.94
N SER A 197 -4.81 22.36 -1.95
CA SER A 197 -4.39 23.51 -2.77
C SER A 197 -5.25 23.74 -4.02
N LEU A 198 -6.30 22.93 -4.25
CA LEU A 198 -7.16 23.08 -5.44
C LEU A 198 -8.06 24.32 -5.32
N PRO A 199 -8.35 25.01 -6.45
CA PRO A 199 -9.35 26.06 -6.51
C PRO A 199 -10.75 25.58 -6.06
N GLU A 200 -11.54 26.47 -5.48
CA GLU A 200 -12.85 26.14 -4.89
C GLU A 200 -13.80 25.42 -5.86
N ASP A 201 -13.83 25.85 -7.12
CA ASP A 201 -14.68 25.23 -8.14
C ASP A 201 -14.25 23.80 -8.48
N GLN A 202 -12.95 23.54 -8.46
CA GLN A 202 -12.43 22.19 -8.66
C GLN A 202 -12.70 21.31 -7.45
N GLN A 203 -12.60 21.85 -6.23
CA GLN A 203 -12.99 21.12 -5.03
C GLN A 203 -14.48 20.75 -5.07
N LYS A 204 -15.37 21.69 -5.42
CA LYS A 204 -16.81 21.43 -5.56
C LYS A 204 -17.11 20.36 -6.61
N ALA A 205 -16.40 20.41 -7.76
CA ALA A 205 -16.55 19.40 -8.81
C ALA A 205 -16.11 18.00 -8.34
N LEU A 206 -15.04 17.89 -7.54
CA LEU A 206 -14.60 16.62 -6.94
C LEU A 206 -15.63 16.12 -5.92
N LEU A 207 -16.09 16.97 -5.02
CA LEU A 207 -17.06 16.62 -3.97
C LEU A 207 -18.39 16.15 -4.56
N SER A 208 -18.83 16.71 -5.69
CA SER A 208 -20.07 16.28 -6.35
C SER A 208 -20.03 14.84 -6.87
N GLN A 209 -18.84 14.25 -7.03
CA GLN A 209 -18.67 12.85 -7.44
C GLN A 209 -18.68 11.87 -6.26
N ILE A 210 -18.68 12.37 -5.02
CA ILE A 210 -18.59 11.55 -3.81
C ILE A 210 -19.96 11.53 -3.13
N PRO A 211 -20.71 10.42 -3.11
CA PRO A 211 -21.99 10.33 -2.43
C PRO A 211 -21.98 10.75 -0.95
N LEU A 212 -20.89 10.49 -0.21
CA LEU A 212 -20.74 10.96 1.17
C LEU A 212 -20.47 12.47 1.29
N GLY A 213 -20.23 13.19 0.18
CA GLY A 213 -20.11 14.65 0.14
C GLY A 213 -18.83 15.22 0.73
N HIS A 214 -17.84 14.42 1.07
CA HIS A 214 -16.56 14.88 1.61
C HIS A 214 -15.40 13.99 1.12
N LEU A 215 -14.19 14.54 1.14
CA LEU A 215 -12.97 13.76 0.87
C LEU A 215 -12.72 12.75 2.00
N GLY A 216 -12.17 11.59 1.66
CA GLY A 216 -11.67 10.66 2.66
C GLY A 216 -10.37 11.18 3.28
N LYS A 217 -10.04 10.69 4.47
CA LYS A 217 -8.77 10.98 5.15
C LYS A 217 -7.78 9.84 4.95
N PRO A 218 -6.47 10.10 5.01
CA PRO A 218 -5.46 9.04 5.02
C PRO A 218 -5.71 7.97 6.09
N SER A 219 -6.32 8.35 7.24
CA SER A 219 -6.72 7.43 8.30
C SER A 219 -7.79 6.41 7.85
N ASP A 220 -8.70 6.78 6.95
CA ASP A 220 -9.75 5.88 6.50
C ASP A 220 -9.15 4.71 5.71
N ILE A 221 -8.15 5.01 4.89
CA ILE A 221 -7.37 4.00 4.16
C ILE A 221 -6.53 3.16 5.13
N ALA A 222 -5.90 3.82 6.12
CA ALA A 222 -5.08 3.13 7.11
C ALA A 222 -5.88 2.14 7.95
N HIS A 223 -7.12 2.45 8.33
CA HIS A 223 -8.01 1.54 9.06
C HIS A 223 -8.39 0.31 8.21
N ALA A 224 -8.66 0.49 6.92
CA ALA A 224 -8.93 -0.62 6.00
C ALA A 224 -7.71 -1.55 5.85
N VAL A 225 -6.52 -0.98 5.71
CA VAL A 225 -5.26 -1.74 5.67
C VAL A 225 -5.01 -2.46 6.99
N ALA A 226 -5.22 -1.80 8.12
CA ALA A 226 -5.05 -2.38 9.44
C ALA A 226 -6.02 -3.57 9.69
N TYR A 227 -7.27 -3.47 9.21
CA TYR A 227 -8.20 -4.60 9.20
C TYR A 227 -7.66 -5.76 8.35
N LEU A 228 -7.26 -5.52 7.10
CA LEU A 228 -6.76 -6.58 6.21
C LEU A 228 -5.44 -7.20 6.69
N ALA A 229 -4.62 -6.47 7.44
CA ALA A 229 -3.40 -6.97 8.08
C ALA A 229 -3.68 -7.87 9.28
N SER A 230 -4.81 -7.70 9.94
CA SER A 230 -5.16 -8.36 11.19
C SER A 230 -5.60 -9.83 11.01
N ALA A 231 -5.69 -10.55 12.13
CA ALA A 231 -6.27 -11.89 12.17
C ALA A 231 -7.76 -11.91 11.82
N ASN A 232 -8.48 -10.80 12.03
CA ASN A 232 -9.92 -10.71 11.74
C ASN A 232 -10.23 -10.80 10.25
N ALA A 233 -9.24 -10.54 9.37
CA ALA A 233 -9.35 -10.67 7.92
C ALA A 233 -8.80 -12.00 7.38
N ALA A 234 -8.61 -13.02 8.22
CA ALA A 234 -7.98 -14.28 7.80
C ALA A 234 -8.75 -15.02 6.69
N TYR A 235 -10.05 -14.76 6.53
CA TYR A 235 -10.89 -15.36 5.48
C TYR A 235 -11.16 -14.40 4.31
N VAL A 236 -10.46 -13.25 4.26
CA VAL A 236 -10.58 -12.25 3.18
C VAL A 236 -9.34 -12.35 2.30
N THR A 237 -9.49 -12.80 1.06
CA THR A 237 -8.40 -12.86 0.08
C THR A 237 -8.93 -12.68 -1.34
N GLY A 238 -8.11 -12.10 -2.21
CA GLY A 238 -8.45 -11.80 -3.61
C GLY A 238 -9.43 -10.63 -3.76
N GLN A 239 -9.68 -9.88 -2.70
CA GLN A 239 -10.64 -8.77 -2.70
C GLN A 239 -9.95 -7.43 -2.95
N GLU A 240 -10.69 -6.51 -3.54
CA GLU A 240 -10.37 -5.10 -3.61
C GLU A 240 -11.39 -4.34 -2.76
N LEU A 241 -10.95 -3.87 -1.59
CA LEU A 241 -11.80 -3.13 -0.66
C LEU A 241 -11.85 -1.66 -1.08
N HIS A 242 -12.99 -1.23 -1.57
CA HIS A 242 -13.24 0.15 -1.97
C HIS A 242 -13.48 1.04 -0.77
N VAL A 243 -12.64 2.09 -0.61
CA VAL A 243 -12.73 3.10 0.46
C VAL A 243 -12.76 4.47 -0.23
N ASN A 244 -13.92 4.84 -0.76
CA ASN A 244 -14.04 5.91 -1.74
C ASN A 244 -15.30 6.79 -1.57
N GLY A 245 -15.98 6.71 -0.42
CA GLY A 245 -17.17 7.52 -0.15
C GLY A 245 -18.35 7.25 -1.09
N GLY A 246 -18.35 6.09 -1.77
CA GLY A 246 -19.41 5.70 -2.71
C GLY A 246 -19.15 6.13 -4.17
N MET A 247 -17.98 6.68 -4.50
CA MET A 247 -17.63 7.05 -5.89
C MET A 247 -17.70 5.86 -6.86
N HIS A 248 -17.41 4.67 -6.36
CA HIS A 248 -17.53 3.42 -7.10
C HIS A 248 -18.07 2.34 -6.17
N MET A 249 -19.12 1.67 -6.63
CA MET A 249 -19.80 0.57 -5.92
C MET A 249 -19.68 -0.67 -6.80
N ALA A 250 -18.90 -1.67 -6.38
CA ALA A 250 -18.67 -2.93 -7.07
C ALA A 250 -19.41 -4.09 -6.40
#